data_f08fc965b90b92ea88ffedbc07f5ad12
#
_entry.id   f08fc965b90b92ea88ffedbc07f5ad12
#
_cell.length_a   1.000
_cell.length_b   1.000
_cell.length_c   1.000
_cell.angle_alpha   90.00
_cell.angle_beta   90.00
_cell.angle_gamma   90.00
#
_symmetry.space_group_name_H-M   'P 1'
#
loop_
_entity.id
_entity.type
_entity.pdbx_description
1 polymer ?
#
loop_
_entity_poly.entity_id
_entity_poly.type
_entity_poly.pdbx_seq_one_letter_code
_entity_poly.pdbx_strand_id
1 'polypeptide(L)'
;MKRLLGLRNLVHDLVEKTTTLVQDQHLSVVNKPTRVLGAISPPIGDAARVVEGVQRWTSALVYDAIRGTNATVRAIGDVAVDAAVAGLTQAELEAMVYKSEPDYFTTPLRSSALGSASWWVDHAQCAINGAVGDFLHERGSDLHIEMGLRLQGRALGPEPSALRAAFPGATGRVVVFVHGLSCTEWSWSYHAEQLHGDPDVNFGTLLARDLGFTALYVRYNTGLHISQNGRCLDALLDAVFAAYPIPIEQIVLVGHSMGGLVSRSCAHYGRIRDASWTKRLTHLYCIGSPNLGAPLEKAGNVLGSLLQFFDTPGTQVPAILLEARSAGIKDLRFGYVVDEDWKDRDPDALLEDNRNDVPFVDSVLYCFIAGTLTADSSTATSKVLGDVLVRLPSATGKAPDPARQIPFHVGSVVGGTNHVELANHPDVYAEIRRWLVERPEDVVCAASRAAAVGTTREAPVTS
;
A
#
# COMPACT_ATOMS: atom_id res chain seq x y z
N MET A 1 -33.86 8.60 -24.55
CA MET A 1 -33.14 7.34 -24.35
C MET A 1 -32.02 7.09 -25.37
N LYS A 2 -32.33 6.87 -26.68
CA LYS A 2 -31.28 6.63 -27.71
C LYS A 2 -30.15 7.68 -27.72
N ARG A 3 -30.46 8.99 -27.49
CA ARG A 3 -29.43 10.05 -27.40
C ARG A 3 -28.56 9.96 -26.15
N LEU A 4 -29.08 9.53 -25.00
CA LEU A 4 -28.34 9.32 -23.77
C LEU A 4 -27.40 8.11 -23.90
N LEU A 5 -27.86 7.02 -24.50
CA LEU A 5 -27.05 5.86 -24.83
C LEU A 5 -25.94 6.21 -25.81
N GLY A 6 -26.25 7.04 -26.84
CA GLY A 6 -25.25 7.52 -27.80
C GLY A 6 -24.20 8.41 -27.15
N LEU A 7 -24.59 9.33 -26.26
CA LEU A 7 -23.67 10.18 -25.52
C LEU A 7 -22.74 9.36 -24.60
N ARG A 8 -23.31 8.38 -23.89
CA ARG A 8 -22.55 7.46 -23.05
C ARG A 8 -21.51 6.69 -23.87
N ASN A 9 -21.93 6.08 -24.99
CA ASN A 9 -21.02 5.34 -25.87
C ASN A 9 -19.91 6.25 -26.40
N LEU A 10 -20.23 7.49 -26.78
CA LEU A 10 -19.23 8.47 -27.22
C LEU A 10 -18.21 8.79 -26.14
N VAL A 11 -18.65 8.93 -24.87
CA VAL A 11 -17.73 9.16 -23.73
C VAL A 11 -16.81 7.96 -23.54
N HIS A 12 -17.31 6.73 -23.59
CA HIS A 12 -16.52 5.52 -23.47
C HIS A 12 -15.52 5.35 -24.63
N ASP A 13 -15.95 5.63 -25.85
CA ASP A 13 -15.09 5.58 -27.03
C ASP A 13 -14.03 6.68 -27.00
N LEU A 14 -14.35 7.87 -26.48
CA LEU A 14 -13.40 8.96 -26.28
C LEU A 14 -12.34 8.58 -25.22
N VAL A 15 -12.75 7.99 -24.12
CA VAL A 15 -11.84 7.48 -23.08
C VAL A 15 -10.88 6.45 -23.70
N GLU A 16 -11.36 5.49 -24.45
CA GLU A 16 -10.53 4.44 -25.06
C GLU A 16 -9.53 5.01 -26.06
N LYS A 17 -9.95 5.93 -26.95
CA LYS A 17 -9.07 6.60 -27.91
C LYS A 17 -8.01 7.48 -27.23
N THR A 18 -8.43 8.25 -26.23
CA THR A 18 -7.51 9.10 -25.47
C THR A 18 -6.51 8.24 -24.71
N THR A 19 -6.93 7.11 -24.15
CA THR A 19 -6.04 6.14 -23.47
C THR A 19 -4.95 5.65 -24.40
N THR A 20 -5.31 5.26 -25.62
CA THR A 20 -4.36 4.75 -26.61
C THR A 20 -3.35 5.84 -27.02
N LEU A 21 -3.83 7.06 -27.27
CA LEU A 21 -2.97 8.20 -27.63
C LEU A 21 -1.96 8.54 -26.51
N VAL A 22 -2.43 8.58 -25.26
CA VAL A 22 -1.59 8.87 -24.09
C VAL A 22 -0.59 7.74 -23.84
N GLN A 23 -1.00 6.47 -24.01
CA GLN A 23 -0.11 5.33 -23.92
C GLN A 23 1.06 5.43 -24.91
N ASP A 24 0.77 5.72 -26.16
CA ASP A 24 1.78 5.81 -27.21
C ASP A 24 2.75 6.98 -26.96
N GLN A 25 2.23 8.13 -26.53
CA GLN A 25 3.07 9.28 -26.16
C GLN A 25 3.91 8.99 -24.89
N HIS A 26 3.31 8.40 -23.87
CA HIS A 26 3.99 8.06 -22.62
C HIS A 26 5.15 7.09 -22.88
N LEU A 27 4.90 5.99 -23.59
CA LEU A 27 5.94 5.02 -23.95
C LEU A 27 7.06 5.65 -24.79
N SER A 28 6.71 6.60 -25.67
CA SER A 28 7.69 7.33 -26.46
C SER A 28 8.61 8.21 -25.60
N VAL A 29 8.07 8.87 -24.56
CA VAL A 29 8.84 9.77 -23.68
C VAL A 29 9.66 8.99 -22.66
N VAL A 30 9.05 8.00 -22.01
CA VAL A 30 9.67 7.22 -20.92
C VAL A 30 10.83 6.36 -21.40
N ASN A 31 10.78 5.86 -22.64
CA ASN A 31 11.84 5.03 -23.21
C ASN A 31 13.05 5.83 -23.78
N LYS A 32 12.96 7.16 -23.88
CA LYS A 32 14.07 7.99 -24.38
C LYS A 32 15.32 7.96 -23.49
N PRO A 33 15.23 8.16 -22.15
CA PRO A 33 16.38 8.13 -21.26
C PRO A 33 17.06 6.75 -21.21
N THR A 34 16.28 5.66 -21.21
CA THR A 34 16.80 4.30 -21.13
C THR A 34 17.53 3.88 -22.42
N ARG A 35 17.06 4.33 -23.59
CA ARG A 35 17.75 4.12 -24.85
C ARG A 35 19.10 4.84 -24.92
N VAL A 36 19.18 6.06 -24.37
CA VAL A 36 20.42 6.83 -24.31
C VAL A 36 21.41 6.17 -23.34
N LEU A 37 20.95 5.77 -22.15
CA LEU A 37 21.78 5.09 -21.15
C LEU A 37 22.26 3.72 -21.62
N GLY A 38 21.43 2.98 -22.36
CA GLY A 38 21.78 1.69 -22.94
C GLY A 38 22.92 1.73 -23.96
N ALA A 39 23.20 2.91 -24.54
CA ALA A 39 24.29 3.11 -25.49
C ALA A 39 25.65 3.42 -24.83
N ILE A 40 25.71 3.64 -23.51
CA ILE A 40 26.91 4.15 -22.83
C ILE A 40 27.86 3.04 -22.37
N SER A 41 27.34 1.95 -21.77
CA SER A 41 28.17 0.80 -21.40
C SER A 41 27.33 -0.45 -21.09
N PRO A 42 27.88 -1.70 -21.27
CA PRO A 42 27.11 -2.93 -21.09
C PRO A 42 26.45 -3.11 -19.70
N PRO A 43 27.11 -2.86 -18.56
CA PRO A 43 26.47 -3.02 -17.25
C PRO A 43 25.34 -2.03 -17.00
N ILE A 44 25.45 -0.81 -17.50
CA ILE A 44 24.43 0.22 -17.42
C ILE A 44 23.30 -0.11 -18.41
N GLY A 45 23.65 -0.65 -19.56
CA GLY A 45 22.70 -1.11 -20.56
C GLY A 45 21.81 -2.27 -20.09
N ASP A 46 22.34 -3.19 -19.31
CA ASP A 46 21.59 -4.31 -18.73
C ASP A 46 20.58 -3.80 -17.68
N ALA A 47 21.01 -2.95 -16.76
CA ALA A 47 20.13 -2.31 -15.82
C ALA A 47 19.06 -1.44 -16.52
N ALA A 48 19.42 -0.71 -17.56
CA ALA A 48 18.49 0.10 -18.35
C ALA A 48 17.45 -0.76 -19.08
N ARG A 49 17.83 -1.95 -19.59
CA ARG A 49 16.89 -2.90 -20.23
C ARG A 49 15.91 -3.51 -19.23
N VAL A 50 16.34 -3.83 -18.01
CA VAL A 50 15.45 -4.30 -16.94
C VAL A 50 14.45 -3.19 -16.58
N VAL A 51 14.92 -1.95 -16.38
CA VAL A 51 14.05 -0.79 -16.11
C VAL A 51 13.08 -0.54 -17.27
N GLU A 52 13.54 -0.61 -18.53
CA GLU A 52 12.69 -0.49 -19.71
C GLU A 52 11.66 -1.62 -19.79
N GLY A 53 12.05 -2.86 -19.48
CA GLY A 53 11.17 -4.01 -19.44
C GLY A 53 10.07 -3.84 -18.37
N VAL A 54 10.46 -3.47 -17.15
CA VAL A 54 9.53 -3.16 -16.06
C VAL A 54 8.61 -2.00 -16.45
N GLN A 55 9.15 -0.91 -16.99
CA GLN A 55 8.35 0.24 -17.40
C GLN A 55 7.38 -0.07 -18.53
N ARG A 56 7.78 -0.86 -19.53
CA ARG A 56 6.87 -1.31 -20.60
C ARG A 56 5.75 -2.18 -20.09
N TRP A 57 6.11 -3.18 -19.29
CA TRP A 57 5.14 -4.10 -18.69
C TRP A 57 4.18 -3.35 -17.79
N THR A 58 4.70 -2.48 -16.94
CA THR A 58 3.92 -1.65 -16.05
C THR A 58 3.01 -0.67 -16.80
N SER A 59 3.52 -0.01 -17.83
CA SER A 59 2.68 0.88 -18.66
C SER A 59 1.57 0.11 -19.39
N ALA A 60 1.86 -1.07 -19.93
CA ALA A 60 0.84 -1.91 -20.58
C ALA A 60 -0.29 -2.25 -19.62
N LEU A 61 0.04 -2.70 -18.40
CA LEU A 61 -0.95 -3.00 -17.36
C LEU A 61 -1.87 -1.82 -17.03
N VAL A 62 -1.31 -0.60 -16.88
CA VAL A 62 -2.11 0.60 -16.61
C VAL A 62 -3.13 0.84 -17.70
N TYR A 63 -2.69 0.82 -18.94
CA TYR A 63 -3.57 1.16 -20.04
C TYR A 63 -4.61 0.05 -20.32
N ASP A 64 -4.26 -1.20 -20.09
CA ASP A 64 -5.22 -2.32 -20.13
C ASP A 64 -6.20 -2.23 -18.95
N ALA A 65 -5.70 -1.81 -17.82
CA ALA A 65 -6.49 -1.48 -16.66
C ALA A 65 -7.53 -0.38 -16.94
N ILE A 66 -7.16 0.68 -17.60
CA ILE A 66 -8.07 1.76 -18.03
C ILE A 66 -9.17 1.21 -18.94
N ARG A 67 -8.78 0.42 -19.93
CA ARG A 67 -9.74 -0.16 -20.88
C ARG A 67 -10.74 -1.08 -20.19
N GLY A 68 -10.29 -1.90 -19.25
CA GLY A 68 -11.17 -2.79 -18.50
C GLY A 68 -12.14 -2.06 -17.58
N THR A 69 -11.70 -1.00 -16.86
CA THR A 69 -12.66 -0.19 -16.07
C THR A 69 -13.64 0.52 -16.98
N ASN A 70 -13.18 1.11 -18.07
CA ASN A 70 -14.08 1.71 -19.03
C ASN A 70 -15.11 0.68 -19.53
N ALA A 71 -14.68 -0.54 -19.84
CA ALA A 71 -15.56 -1.65 -20.22
C ALA A 71 -16.50 -2.07 -19.09
N THR A 72 -16.00 -2.11 -17.84
CA THR A 72 -16.82 -2.44 -16.65
C THR A 72 -17.83 -1.36 -16.33
N VAL A 73 -17.43 -0.08 -16.33
CA VAL A 73 -18.35 1.05 -16.15
C VAL A 73 -19.40 1.08 -17.27
N ARG A 74 -19.00 0.75 -18.49
CA ARG A 74 -19.93 0.59 -19.60
C ARG A 74 -20.93 -0.53 -19.33
N ALA A 75 -20.48 -1.72 -18.93
CA ALA A 75 -21.31 -2.87 -18.62
C ALA A 75 -22.27 -2.60 -17.45
N ILE A 76 -21.81 -1.95 -16.38
CA ILE A 76 -22.66 -1.52 -15.25
C ILE A 76 -23.67 -0.48 -15.72
N GLY A 77 -23.25 0.47 -16.53
CA GLY A 77 -24.14 1.46 -17.14
C GLY A 77 -25.20 0.82 -18.07
N ASP A 78 -24.84 -0.21 -18.80
CA ASP A 78 -25.79 -0.98 -19.64
C ASP A 78 -26.83 -1.68 -18.77
N VAL A 79 -26.40 -2.39 -17.71
CA VAL A 79 -27.32 -3.03 -16.75
C VAL A 79 -28.21 -2.02 -16.05
N ALA A 80 -27.64 -0.86 -15.62
CA ALA A 80 -28.42 0.18 -14.97
C ALA A 80 -29.48 0.80 -15.90
N VAL A 81 -29.14 1.01 -17.17
CA VAL A 81 -30.07 1.53 -18.17
C VAL A 81 -31.14 0.48 -18.49
N ASP A 82 -30.76 -0.78 -18.67
CA ASP A 82 -31.70 -1.88 -18.95
C ASP A 82 -32.65 -2.09 -17.76
N ALA A 83 -32.16 -1.99 -16.53
CA ALA A 83 -32.96 -2.07 -15.30
C ALA A 83 -33.92 -0.87 -15.15
N ALA A 84 -33.45 0.35 -15.44
CA ALA A 84 -34.31 1.55 -15.45
C ALA A 84 -35.39 1.44 -16.53
N VAL A 85 -35.08 0.80 -17.64
CA VAL A 85 -36.05 0.50 -18.71
C VAL A 85 -37.08 -0.56 -18.27
N ALA A 86 -36.63 -1.53 -17.48
CA ALA A 86 -37.46 -2.62 -16.96
C ALA A 86 -38.31 -2.18 -15.74
N GLY A 87 -38.12 -0.96 -15.22
CA GLY A 87 -38.87 -0.43 -14.05
C GLY A 87 -38.40 -1.00 -12.72
N LEU A 88 -37.14 -1.51 -12.64
CA LEU A 88 -36.55 -2.02 -11.41
C LEU A 88 -36.16 -0.87 -10.47
N THR A 89 -36.32 -1.10 -9.18
CA THR A 89 -35.89 -0.16 -8.14
C THR A 89 -34.39 -0.22 -7.93
N GLN A 90 -33.80 0.84 -7.36
CA GLN A 90 -32.35 0.86 -7.04
C GLN A 90 -31.95 -0.28 -6.09
N ALA A 91 -32.82 -0.66 -5.15
CA ALA A 91 -32.60 -1.78 -4.26
C ALA A 91 -32.55 -3.14 -4.99
N GLU A 92 -33.37 -3.30 -6.03
CA GLU A 92 -33.34 -4.50 -6.90
C GLU A 92 -32.11 -4.50 -7.80
N LEU A 93 -31.63 -3.32 -8.23
CA LEU A 93 -30.38 -3.17 -8.99
C LEU A 93 -29.16 -3.53 -8.13
N GLU A 94 -29.09 -3.01 -6.92
CA GLU A 94 -28.07 -3.38 -5.95
C GLU A 94 -28.10 -4.87 -5.63
N ALA A 95 -29.29 -5.45 -5.44
CA ALA A 95 -29.45 -6.88 -5.24
C ALA A 95 -29.02 -7.72 -6.45
N MET A 96 -29.16 -7.24 -7.68
CA MET A 96 -28.68 -7.92 -8.89
C MET A 96 -27.16 -7.85 -9.02
N VAL A 97 -26.55 -6.70 -8.74
CA VAL A 97 -25.09 -6.54 -8.73
C VAL A 97 -24.47 -7.40 -7.65
N TYR A 98 -25.11 -7.49 -6.47
CA TYR A 98 -24.64 -8.31 -5.35
C TYR A 98 -25.08 -9.78 -5.42
N LYS A 99 -26.17 -10.14 -6.11
CA LYS A 99 -26.63 -11.53 -6.25
C LYS A 99 -25.79 -12.39 -7.18
N SER A 100 -24.99 -11.77 -8.04
CA SER A 100 -24.03 -12.52 -8.87
C SER A 100 -22.76 -12.91 -8.11
N GLU A 101 -22.61 -12.46 -6.85
CA GLU A 101 -21.47 -12.79 -6.02
C GLU A 101 -21.79 -14.01 -5.11
N PRO A 102 -20.89 -15.01 -5.03
CA PRO A 102 -21.05 -16.14 -4.13
C PRO A 102 -21.12 -15.67 -2.67
N ASP A 103 -21.76 -16.44 -1.81
CA ASP A 103 -21.89 -16.16 -0.38
C ASP A 103 -20.51 -16.19 0.31
N TYR A 104 -19.85 -15.03 0.38
CA TYR A 104 -18.46 -14.86 0.81
C TYR A 104 -18.22 -15.16 2.30
N PHE A 105 -19.29 -15.29 3.10
CA PHE A 105 -19.13 -15.60 4.53
C PHE A 105 -18.84 -17.09 4.80
N THR A 106 -19.07 -17.96 3.84
CA THR A 106 -18.87 -19.41 3.98
C THR A 106 -17.80 -19.99 3.04
N THR A 107 -17.26 -19.17 2.11
CA THR A 107 -16.28 -19.63 1.14
C THR A 107 -14.94 -18.94 1.41
N PRO A 108 -13.81 -19.67 1.50
CA PRO A 108 -12.49 -19.06 1.56
C PRO A 108 -12.27 -18.08 0.39
N LEU A 109 -11.44 -17.05 0.59
CA LEU A 109 -10.95 -16.17 -0.47
C LEU A 109 -10.53 -17.02 -1.68
N ARG A 110 -11.42 -17.19 -2.66
CA ARG A 110 -11.08 -17.89 -3.88
C ARG A 110 -10.67 -16.86 -4.94
N SER A 111 -9.76 -17.26 -5.80
CA SER A 111 -9.37 -16.56 -7.03
C SER A 111 -10.55 -16.01 -7.87
N SER A 112 -11.78 -16.49 -7.61
CA SER A 112 -13.02 -16.01 -8.23
C SER A 112 -13.44 -14.59 -7.83
N ALA A 113 -12.92 -14.02 -6.72
CA ALA A 113 -13.17 -12.62 -6.35
C ALA A 113 -12.24 -11.67 -7.10
N LEU A 114 -11.04 -12.12 -7.47
CA LEU A 114 -10.10 -11.37 -8.29
C LEU A 114 -10.67 -11.19 -9.69
N GLY A 115 -10.82 -9.93 -10.11
CA GLY A 115 -11.39 -9.59 -11.43
C GLY A 115 -12.91 -9.49 -11.47
N SER A 116 -13.61 -9.63 -10.31
CA SER A 116 -15.04 -9.31 -10.24
C SER A 116 -15.29 -7.82 -10.46
N ALA A 117 -16.51 -7.44 -10.86
CA ALA A 117 -16.87 -6.04 -11.06
C ALA A 117 -16.67 -5.20 -9.79
N SER A 118 -16.99 -5.76 -8.62
CA SER A 118 -16.79 -5.08 -7.32
C SER A 118 -15.31 -4.87 -7.00
N TRP A 119 -14.46 -5.85 -7.27
CA TRP A 119 -13.01 -5.74 -7.13
C TRP A 119 -12.44 -4.58 -7.95
N TRP A 120 -12.89 -4.43 -9.21
CA TRP A 120 -12.48 -3.34 -10.10
C TRP A 120 -12.94 -1.97 -9.60
N VAL A 121 -14.20 -1.88 -9.15
CA VAL A 121 -14.76 -0.63 -8.60
C VAL A 121 -13.99 -0.20 -7.35
N ASP A 122 -13.70 -1.13 -6.46
CA ASP A 122 -12.92 -0.87 -5.23
C ASP A 122 -11.52 -0.31 -5.56
N HIS A 123 -10.82 -0.91 -6.52
CA HIS A 123 -9.50 -0.44 -6.91
C HIS A 123 -9.54 0.92 -7.59
N ALA A 124 -10.51 1.15 -8.48
CA ALA A 124 -10.71 2.46 -9.11
C ALA A 124 -11.01 3.54 -8.06
N GLN A 125 -11.87 3.24 -7.08
CA GLN A 125 -12.18 4.16 -5.99
C GLN A 125 -10.93 4.44 -5.13
N CYS A 126 -10.13 3.43 -4.79
CA CYS A 126 -8.89 3.62 -4.04
C CYS A 126 -7.85 4.43 -4.82
N ALA A 127 -7.76 4.23 -6.14
CA ALA A 127 -6.90 5.01 -7.01
C ALA A 127 -7.28 6.50 -7.03
N ILE A 128 -8.58 6.79 -7.17
CA ILE A 128 -9.11 8.15 -7.12
C ILE A 128 -8.86 8.78 -5.74
N ASN A 129 -9.09 8.03 -4.65
CA ASN A 129 -8.82 8.51 -3.30
C ASN A 129 -7.32 8.78 -3.08
N GLY A 130 -6.43 7.95 -3.61
CA GLY A 130 -4.99 8.22 -3.56
C GLY A 130 -4.60 9.53 -4.25
N ALA A 131 -5.23 9.84 -5.38
CA ALA A 131 -4.92 11.02 -6.17
C ALA A 131 -5.51 12.32 -5.62
N VAL A 132 -6.79 12.30 -5.21
CA VAL A 132 -7.59 13.49 -4.83
C VAL A 132 -8.48 13.24 -3.60
N GLY A 133 -8.09 12.33 -2.73
CA GLY A 133 -8.94 11.90 -1.62
C GLY A 133 -9.18 12.96 -0.56
N ASP A 134 -8.25 13.89 -0.36
CA ASP A 134 -8.42 15.09 0.47
C ASP A 134 -9.54 15.98 -0.06
N PHE A 135 -9.54 16.27 -1.36
CA PHE A 135 -10.61 17.02 -2.02
C PHE A 135 -11.97 16.31 -1.92
N LEU A 136 -12.00 14.98 -2.09
CA LEU A 136 -13.24 14.21 -1.94
C LEU A 136 -13.79 14.28 -0.51
N HIS A 137 -12.90 14.20 0.48
CA HIS A 137 -13.26 14.30 1.89
C HIS A 137 -13.82 15.67 2.24
N GLU A 138 -13.14 16.76 1.85
CA GLU A 138 -13.58 18.13 2.11
C GLU A 138 -14.98 18.45 1.52
N ARG A 139 -15.33 17.80 0.42
CA ARG A 139 -16.62 17.98 -0.24
C ARG A 139 -17.70 17.00 0.22
N GLY A 140 -17.40 16.11 1.13
CA GLY A 140 -18.34 15.06 1.56
C GLY A 140 -18.80 14.17 0.41
N SER A 141 -17.89 13.86 -0.55
CA SER A 141 -18.20 13.05 -1.72
C SER A 141 -18.48 11.60 -1.35
N ASP A 142 -19.47 10.97 -1.95
CA ASP A 142 -19.76 9.53 -1.81
C ASP A 142 -18.61 8.64 -2.32
N LEU A 143 -17.65 9.19 -3.07
CA LEU A 143 -16.43 8.50 -3.48
C LEU A 143 -15.35 8.50 -2.39
N HIS A 144 -15.50 9.30 -1.34
CA HIS A 144 -14.59 9.26 -0.20
C HIS A 144 -14.62 7.90 0.48
N ILE A 145 -13.45 7.38 0.83
CA ILE A 145 -13.32 6.11 1.55
C ILE A 145 -13.12 6.42 3.03
N GLU A 146 -14.11 6.09 3.84
CA GLU A 146 -13.93 6.08 5.29
C GLU A 146 -13.04 4.90 5.71
N MET A 147 -12.17 5.15 6.70
CA MET A 147 -11.34 4.09 7.24
C MET A 147 -12.19 3.04 7.96
N GLY A 148 -11.96 1.77 7.64
CA GLY A 148 -12.67 0.68 8.26
C GLY A 148 -12.03 -0.67 7.97
N LEU A 149 -12.46 -1.69 8.71
CA LEU A 149 -12.07 -3.06 8.45
C LEU A 149 -12.71 -3.57 7.18
N ARG A 150 -11.99 -4.47 6.52
CA ARG A 150 -12.50 -5.23 5.37
C ARG A 150 -12.30 -6.73 5.60
N LEU A 151 -13.33 -7.47 5.24
CA LEU A 151 -13.26 -8.92 5.17
C LEU A 151 -13.68 -9.32 3.76
N GLN A 152 -12.74 -9.85 2.98
CA GLN A 152 -13.00 -10.27 1.59
C GLN A 152 -13.68 -9.19 0.73
N GLY A 153 -13.17 -7.96 0.77
CA GLY A 153 -13.72 -6.81 0.05
C GLY A 153 -14.89 -6.11 0.72
N ARG A 154 -15.60 -6.75 1.64
CA ARG A 154 -16.78 -6.20 2.31
C ARG A 154 -16.39 -5.37 3.53
N ALA A 155 -17.14 -4.29 3.77
CA ALA A 155 -17.00 -3.51 4.98
C ALA A 155 -17.39 -4.35 6.20
N LEU A 156 -16.54 -4.32 7.22
CA LEU A 156 -16.79 -4.97 8.49
C LEU A 156 -16.81 -3.89 9.58
N GLY A 157 -17.97 -3.72 10.20
CA GLY A 157 -18.11 -2.79 11.32
C GLY A 157 -17.41 -3.31 12.58
N PRO A 158 -16.94 -2.41 13.45
CA PRO A 158 -16.32 -2.79 14.71
C PRO A 158 -17.35 -3.12 15.82
N GLU A 159 -18.55 -3.59 15.45
CA GLU A 159 -19.56 -4.00 16.42
C GLU A 159 -19.29 -5.41 16.93
N PRO A 160 -19.57 -5.72 18.23
CA PRO A 160 -19.28 -7.03 18.82
C PRO A 160 -19.93 -8.21 18.09
N SER A 161 -21.15 -8.04 17.57
CA SER A 161 -21.85 -9.08 16.82
C SER A 161 -21.21 -9.34 15.46
N ALA A 162 -20.81 -8.29 14.75
CA ALA A 162 -20.15 -8.37 13.45
C ALA A 162 -18.77 -9.02 13.55
N LEU A 163 -17.96 -8.59 14.53
CA LEU A 163 -16.63 -9.15 14.76
C LEU A 163 -16.71 -10.63 15.18
N ARG A 164 -17.68 -10.99 16.02
CA ARG A 164 -17.89 -12.39 16.43
C ARG A 164 -18.30 -13.28 15.25
N ALA A 165 -19.16 -12.78 14.38
CA ALA A 165 -19.58 -13.51 13.19
C ALA A 165 -18.43 -13.64 12.16
N ALA A 166 -17.64 -12.58 11.98
CA ALA A 166 -16.52 -12.55 11.06
C ALA A 166 -15.35 -13.43 11.50
N PHE A 167 -15.10 -13.53 12.80
CA PHE A 167 -13.98 -14.27 13.38
C PHE A 167 -14.42 -15.32 14.41
N PRO A 168 -15.08 -16.39 13.97
CA PRO A 168 -15.54 -17.46 14.90
C PRO A 168 -14.37 -18.16 15.61
N GLY A 169 -13.18 -18.15 15.02
CA GLY A 169 -11.93 -18.65 15.60
C GLY A 169 -11.01 -17.54 16.11
N ALA A 170 -11.56 -16.39 16.55
CA ALA A 170 -10.79 -15.28 17.07
C ALA A 170 -9.81 -15.73 18.17
N THR A 171 -8.59 -15.22 18.11
CA THR A 171 -7.55 -15.43 19.12
C THR A 171 -7.21 -14.12 19.82
N GLY A 172 -6.58 -14.15 20.98
CA GLY A 172 -6.07 -12.96 21.68
C GLY A 172 -4.90 -12.27 20.95
N ARG A 173 -4.37 -12.87 19.90
CA ARG A 173 -3.26 -12.35 19.09
C ARG A 173 -3.80 -11.77 17.77
N VAL A 174 -3.71 -10.47 17.62
CA VAL A 174 -4.28 -9.75 16.47
C VAL A 174 -3.16 -9.12 15.63
N VAL A 175 -3.23 -9.31 14.33
CA VAL A 175 -2.37 -8.59 13.37
C VAL A 175 -3.22 -7.69 12.47
N VAL A 176 -2.83 -6.42 12.33
CA VAL A 176 -3.55 -5.42 11.53
C VAL A 176 -2.70 -5.04 10.34
N PHE A 177 -3.24 -5.23 9.15
CA PHE A 177 -2.60 -4.95 7.88
C PHE A 177 -3.05 -3.61 7.32
N VAL A 178 -2.09 -2.69 7.09
CA VAL A 178 -2.31 -1.33 6.59
C VAL A 178 -1.63 -1.17 5.23
N HIS A 179 -2.41 -1.08 4.17
CA HIS A 179 -1.92 -1.04 2.78
C HIS A 179 -1.26 0.29 2.40
N GLY A 180 -0.65 0.36 1.21
CA GLY A 180 0.02 1.53 0.66
C GLY A 180 -0.90 2.50 -0.08
N LEU A 181 -0.30 3.57 -0.64
CA LEU A 181 -0.97 4.58 -1.46
C LEU A 181 -1.75 3.93 -2.60
N SER A 182 -3.00 4.38 -2.81
CA SER A 182 -3.90 3.92 -3.88
C SER A 182 -4.22 2.42 -3.88
N CYS A 183 -3.80 1.69 -2.83
CA CYS A 183 -4.01 0.27 -2.68
C CYS A 183 -5.34 -0.05 -1.98
N THR A 184 -5.68 -1.33 -1.99
CA THR A 184 -6.74 -1.94 -1.20
C THR A 184 -6.15 -3.01 -0.28
N GLU A 185 -6.96 -3.62 0.57
CA GLU A 185 -6.55 -4.80 1.35
C GLU A 185 -6.14 -5.99 0.48
N TRP A 186 -6.56 -6.04 -0.77
CA TRP A 186 -6.18 -7.10 -1.73
C TRP A 186 -4.70 -7.08 -2.10
N SER A 187 -4.01 -5.96 -1.88
CA SER A 187 -2.57 -5.87 -2.13
C SER A 187 -1.75 -6.90 -1.34
N TRP A 188 -2.27 -7.36 -0.22
CA TRP A 188 -1.64 -8.38 0.61
C TRP A 188 -1.69 -9.80 0.01
N SER A 189 -2.54 -10.02 -1.01
CA SER A 189 -2.60 -11.29 -1.77
C SER A 189 -1.99 -11.17 -3.16
N TYR A 190 -1.24 -10.11 -3.42
CA TYR A 190 -0.60 -9.88 -4.71
C TYR A 190 0.38 -11.02 -5.04
N HIS A 191 0.30 -11.50 -6.28
CA HIS A 191 1.12 -12.62 -6.79
C HIS A 191 1.13 -13.88 -5.89
N ALA A 192 0.08 -14.11 -5.11
CA ALA A 192 0.03 -15.23 -4.17
C ALA A 192 0.29 -16.58 -4.84
N GLU A 193 -0.33 -16.83 -6.01
CA GLU A 193 -0.15 -18.08 -6.75
C GLU A 193 1.30 -18.25 -7.24
N GLN A 194 1.94 -17.17 -7.74
CA GLN A 194 3.33 -17.22 -8.22
C GLN A 194 4.33 -17.37 -7.06
N LEU A 195 4.07 -16.73 -5.94
CA LEU A 195 4.98 -16.69 -4.80
C LEU A 195 4.82 -17.89 -3.86
N HIS A 196 3.61 -18.40 -3.72
CA HIS A 196 3.27 -19.45 -2.74
C HIS A 196 2.65 -20.72 -3.37
N GLY A 197 2.34 -20.72 -4.67
CA GLY A 197 1.67 -21.82 -5.34
C GLY A 197 0.18 -21.94 -4.98
N ASP A 198 -0.40 -20.96 -4.30
CA ASP A 198 -1.78 -20.92 -3.86
C ASP A 198 -2.28 -19.47 -3.85
N PRO A 199 -3.32 -19.12 -4.62
CA PRO A 199 -3.84 -17.76 -4.71
C PRO A 199 -4.45 -17.21 -3.42
N ASP A 200 -4.76 -18.07 -2.46
CA ASP A 200 -5.39 -17.68 -1.19
C ASP A 200 -4.38 -17.42 -0.06
N VAL A 201 -3.08 -17.57 -0.35
CA VAL A 201 -2.02 -17.39 0.64
C VAL A 201 -1.58 -15.92 0.71
N ASN A 202 -1.57 -15.37 1.93
CA ASN A 202 -1.00 -14.07 2.25
C ASN A 202 -0.43 -14.08 3.67
N PHE A 203 0.21 -12.99 4.08
CA PHE A 203 0.82 -12.92 5.43
C PHE A 203 -0.18 -13.16 6.56
N GLY A 204 -1.43 -12.73 6.41
CA GLY A 204 -2.46 -12.96 7.42
C GLY A 204 -2.85 -14.43 7.55
N THR A 205 -3.03 -15.15 6.41
CA THR A 205 -3.31 -16.58 6.42
C THR A 205 -2.13 -17.40 6.94
N LEU A 206 -0.91 -16.98 6.59
CA LEU A 206 0.32 -17.61 7.09
C LEU A 206 0.49 -17.39 8.61
N LEU A 207 0.29 -16.16 9.12
CA LEU A 207 0.38 -15.88 10.55
C LEU A 207 -0.73 -16.54 11.35
N ALA A 208 -1.92 -16.69 10.79
CA ALA A 208 -2.99 -17.46 11.40
C ALA A 208 -2.60 -18.93 11.53
N ARG A 209 -2.08 -19.55 10.49
CA ARG A 209 -1.66 -20.95 10.46
C ARG A 209 -0.47 -21.22 11.38
N ASP A 210 0.57 -20.39 11.31
CA ASP A 210 1.86 -20.67 11.95
C ASP A 210 1.94 -20.20 13.40
N LEU A 211 1.24 -19.10 13.73
CA LEU A 211 1.37 -18.43 15.02
C LEU A 211 0.02 -18.14 15.70
N GLY A 212 -1.10 -18.54 15.11
CA GLY A 212 -2.43 -18.37 15.69
C GLY A 212 -2.89 -16.91 15.80
N PHE A 213 -2.50 -16.04 14.86
CA PHE A 213 -3.00 -14.68 14.80
C PHE A 213 -4.36 -14.61 14.13
N THR A 214 -5.22 -13.68 14.57
CA THR A 214 -6.37 -13.21 13.81
C THR A 214 -5.96 -12.02 12.96
N ALA A 215 -6.12 -12.10 11.63
CA ALA A 215 -5.73 -11.06 10.71
C ALA A 215 -6.88 -10.08 10.45
N LEU A 216 -6.63 -8.79 10.63
CA LEU A 216 -7.52 -7.68 10.32
C LEU A 216 -6.93 -6.85 9.18
N TYR A 217 -7.74 -6.53 8.21
CA TYR A 217 -7.32 -5.72 7.05
C TYR A 217 -8.05 -4.39 7.06
N VAL A 218 -7.32 -3.31 6.86
CA VAL A 218 -7.85 -1.95 6.85
C VAL A 218 -7.89 -1.43 5.42
N ARG A 219 -8.99 -0.74 5.06
CA ARG A 219 -9.09 0.10 3.86
C ARG A 219 -9.34 1.54 4.29
N TYR A 220 -8.67 2.48 3.64
CA TYR A 220 -8.72 3.89 4.00
C TYR A 220 -8.45 4.82 2.82
N ASN A 221 -8.79 6.10 2.99
CA ASN A 221 -8.49 7.15 2.02
C ASN A 221 -7.01 7.55 2.08
N THR A 222 -6.22 7.03 1.18
CA THR A 222 -4.77 7.28 1.12
C THR A 222 -4.42 8.70 0.65
N GLY A 223 -5.39 9.50 0.19
CA GLY A 223 -5.19 10.91 -0.19
C GLY A 223 -5.26 11.89 0.98
N LEU A 224 -5.73 11.48 2.16
CA LEU A 224 -5.67 12.31 3.37
C LEU A 224 -4.23 12.38 3.89
N HIS A 225 -3.95 13.39 4.72
CA HIS A 225 -2.70 13.44 5.46
C HIS A 225 -2.42 12.15 6.22
N ILE A 226 -1.18 11.72 6.25
CA ILE A 226 -0.77 10.52 6.99
C ILE A 226 -1.13 10.63 8.47
N SER A 227 -1.00 11.83 9.05
CA SER A 227 -1.40 12.12 10.42
C SER A 227 -2.90 11.97 10.67
N GLN A 228 -3.74 12.39 9.73
CA GLN A 228 -5.20 12.20 9.79
C GLN A 228 -5.55 10.71 9.74
N ASN A 229 -4.96 9.97 8.80
CA ASN A 229 -5.12 8.52 8.70
C ASN A 229 -4.60 7.79 9.96
N GLY A 230 -3.50 8.27 10.56
CA GLY A 230 -3.00 7.75 11.83
C GLY A 230 -4.01 7.88 12.96
N ARG A 231 -4.69 9.03 13.09
CA ARG A 231 -5.77 9.21 14.09
C ARG A 231 -7.00 8.35 13.78
N CYS A 232 -7.37 8.25 12.51
CA CYS A 232 -8.49 7.38 12.13
C CYS A 232 -8.20 5.92 12.46
N LEU A 233 -6.96 5.44 12.24
CA LEU A 233 -6.54 4.10 12.59
C LEU A 233 -6.51 3.89 14.11
N ASP A 234 -6.05 4.88 14.88
CA ASP A 234 -6.07 4.86 16.33
C ASP A 234 -7.50 4.75 16.86
N ALA A 235 -8.45 5.52 16.33
CA ALA A 235 -9.86 5.43 16.70
C ALA A 235 -10.48 4.08 16.29
N LEU A 236 -10.13 3.54 15.13
CA LEU A 236 -10.58 2.22 14.69
C LEU A 236 -10.05 1.12 15.60
N LEU A 237 -8.78 1.19 16.01
CA LEU A 237 -8.20 0.21 16.94
C LEU A 237 -8.84 0.27 18.33
N ASP A 238 -9.22 1.46 18.81
CA ASP A 238 -9.98 1.56 20.05
C ASP A 238 -11.35 0.87 19.94
N ALA A 239 -12.07 1.14 18.86
CA ALA A 239 -13.38 0.52 18.64
C ALA A 239 -13.26 -1.01 18.52
N VAL A 240 -12.26 -1.51 17.79
CA VAL A 240 -11.97 -2.93 17.68
C VAL A 240 -11.59 -3.50 19.04
N PHE A 241 -10.71 -2.85 19.79
CA PHE A 241 -10.24 -3.32 21.09
C PHE A 241 -11.39 -3.47 22.09
N ALA A 242 -12.34 -2.54 22.07
CA ALA A 242 -13.52 -2.57 22.93
C ALA A 242 -14.56 -3.63 22.54
N ALA A 243 -14.66 -3.94 21.24
CA ALA A 243 -15.71 -4.78 20.66
C ALA A 243 -15.24 -6.21 20.30
N TYR A 244 -13.93 -6.49 20.41
CA TYR A 244 -13.37 -7.77 19.98
C TYR A 244 -13.96 -8.95 20.78
N PRO A 245 -14.22 -10.12 20.16
CA PRO A 245 -14.97 -11.22 20.79
C PRO A 245 -14.36 -11.79 22.08
N ILE A 246 -13.05 -11.66 22.23
CA ILE A 246 -12.27 -12.13 23.39
C ILE A 246 -11.22 -11.08 23.77
N PRO A 247 -10.64 -11.11 24.97
CA PRO A 247 -9.59 -10.16 25.34
C PRO A 247 -8.40 -10.21 24.37
N ILE A 248 -8.01 -9.05 23.87
CA ILE A 248 -6.81 -8.93 23.04
C ILE A 248 -5.58 -8.90 23.96
N GLU A 249 -4.66 -9.83 23.72
CA GLU A 249 -3.40 -10.00 24.48
C GLU A 249 -2.23 -9.37 23.77
N GLN A 250 -2.23 -9.42 22.43
CA GLN A 250 -1.17 -8.93 21.57
C GLN A 250 -1.73 -8.27 20.31
N ILE A 251 -1.21 -7.10 19.97
CA ILE A 251 -1.45 -6.42 18.71
C ILE A 251 -0.12 -6.26 17.94
N VAL A 252 -0.18 -6.53 16.65
CA VAL A 252 0.92 -6.31 15.70
C VAL A 252 0.40 -5.42 14.57
N LEU A 253 1.12 -4.35 14.24
CA LEU A 253 0.84 -3.52 13.06
C LEU A 253 1.80 -3.88 11.94
N VAL A 254 1.27 -4.16 10.77
CA VAL A 254 2.05 -4.46 9.55
C VAL A 254 1.64 -3.46 8.48
N GLY A 255 2.50 -2.49 8.21
CA GLY A 255 2.26 -1.45 7.22
C GLY A 255 3.16 -1.61 6.00
N HIS A 256 2.55 -1.61 4.81
CA HIS A 256 3.27 -1.60 3.55
C HIS A 256 3.31 -0.19 2.97
N SER A 257 4.48 0.26 2.50
CA SER A 257 4.65 1.58 1.86
C SER A 257 4.13 2.71 2.76
N MET A 258 3.17 3.53 2.29
CA MET A 258 2.47 4.54 3.10
C MET A 258 1.89 3.96 4.39
N GLY A 259 1.41 2.72 4.38
CA GLY A 259 0.79 2.06 5.53
C GLY A 259 1.73 1.95 6.74
N GLY A 260 3.05 1.86 6.52
CA GLY A 260 4.03 1.89 7.62
C GLY A 260 4.11 3.27 8.29
N LEU A 261 4.00 4.35 7.52
CA LEU A 261 3.94 5.72 8.06
C LEU A 261 2.63 5.96 8.81
N VAL A 262 1.49 5.51 8.26
CA VAL A 262 0.19 5.56 8.94
C VAL A 262 0.22 4.76 10.25
N SER A 263 0.85 3.60 10.27
CA SER A 263 1.01 2.77 11.48
C SER A 263 1.86 3.47 12.55
N ARG A 264 2.96 4.14 12.14
CA ARG A 264 3.79 4.94 13.04
C ARG A 264 3.02 6.13 13.61
N SER A 265 2.27 6.83 12.77
CA SER A 265 1.39 7.93 13.16
C SER A 265 0.31 7.46 14.15
N CYS A 266 -0.33 6.33 13.87
CA CYS A 266 -1.32 5.71 14.75
C CYS A 266 -0.74 5.39 16.13
N ALA A 267 0.42 4.75 16.18
CA ALA A 267 1.09 4.43 17.44
C ALA A 267 1.46 5.70 18.25
N HIS A 268 1.88 6.76 17.57
CA HIS A 268 2.17 8.05 18.18
C HIS A 268 0.93 8.67 18.83
N TYR A 269 -0.18 8.80 18.09
CA TYR A 269 -1.40 9.42 18.62
C TYR A 269 -2.06 8.55 19.71
N GLY A 270 -2.06 7.24 19.54
CA GLY A 270 -2.54 6.31 20.57
C GLY A 270 -1.73 6.43 21.86
N ARG A 271 -0.40 6.57 21.78
CA ARG A 271 0.48 6.80 22.92
C ARG A 271 0.18 8.12 23.62
N ILE A 272 0.05 9.22 22.87
CA ILE A 272 -0.20 10.56 23.46
C ILE A 272 -1.48 10.57 24.30
N ARG A 273 -2.53 9.90 23.83
CA ARG A 273 -3.81 9.85 24.56
C ARG A 273 -3.95 8.67 25.53
N ASP A 274 -2.88 7.92 25.76
CA ASP A 274 -2.84 6.70 26.61
C ASP A 274 -3.91 5.66 26.22
N ALA A 275 -4.08 5.41 24.91
CA ALA A 275 -5.05 4.47 24.39
C ALA A 275 -4.79 3.06 24.91
N SER A 276 -5.86 2.35 25.35
CA SER A 276 -5.73 1.03 25.97
C SER A 276 -5.13 -0.02 25.04
N TRP A 277 -5.37 0.05 23.74
CA TRP A 277 -4.84 -0.88 22.76
C TRP A 277 -3.30 -0.77 22.61
N THR A 278 -2.71 0.42 22.87
CA THR A 278 -1.24 0.62 22.76
C THR A 278 -0.48 -0.24 23.78
N LYS A 279 -1.09 -0.56 24.91
CA LYS A 279 -0.53 -1.42 25.94
C LYS A 279 -0.43 -2.90 25.51
N ARG A 280 -1.07 -3.24 24.40
CA ARG A 280 -1.03 -4.57 23.75
C ARG A 280 -0.24 -4.56 22.45
N LEU A 281 0.18 -3.40 21.97
CA LEU A 281 1.03 -3.29 20.80
C LEU A 281 2.44 -3.79 21.14
N THR A 282 2.91 -4.78 20.39
CA THR A 282 4.23 -5.38 20.61
C THR A 282 5.19 -5.16 19.46
N HIS A 283 4.69 -5.13 18.22
CA HIS A 283 5.51 -5.00 17.01
C HIS A 283 4.86 -4.04 16.02
N LEU A 284 5.68 -3.27 15.34
CA LEU A 284 5.29 -2.42 14.22
C LEU A 284 6.28 -2.63 13.07
N TYR A 285 5.78 -3.15 11.95
CA TYR A 285 6.55 -3.42 10.74
C TYR A 285 6.31 -2.34 9.70
N CYS A 286 7.40 -1.72 9.21
CA CYS A 286 7.41 -0.80 8.08
C CYS A 286 8.03 -1.52 6.87
N ILE A 287 7.21 -2.04 5.96
CA ILE A 287 7.63 -2.82 4.80
C ILE A 287 7.67 -1.88 3.58
N GLY A 288 8.84 -1.68 3.00
CA GLY A 288 9.02 -0.78 1.85
C GLY A 288 8.58 0.68 2.13
N SER A 289 8.51 1.09 3.39
CA SER A 289 7.97 2.41 3.74
C SER A 289 8.97 3.52 3.47
N PRO A 290 8.56 4.66 2.86
CA PRO A 290 9.43 5.80 2.62
C PRO A 290 9.62 6.62 3.90
N ASN A 291 10.31 6.05 4.88
CA ASN A 291 10.45 6.61 6.23
C ASN A 291 11.17 7.98 6.26
N LEU A 292 12.03 8.25 5.28
CA LEU A 292 12.70 9.54 5.07
C LEU A 292 12.17 10.25 3.80
N GLY A 293 10.99 9.85 3.35
CA GLY A 293 10.37 10.36 2.14
C GLY A 293 10.81 9.66 0.85
N ALA A 294 10.08 9.94 -0.22
CA ALA A 294 10.35 9.50 -1.58
C ALA A 294 10.43 10.71 -2.52
N PRO A 295 11.39 10.75 -3.48
CA PRO A 295 11.50 11.86 -4.42
C PRO A 295 10.23 12.02 -5.25
N LEU A 296 9.64 13.21 -5.24
CA LEU A 296 8.40 13.54 -5.96
C LEU A 296 8.49 13.43 -7.48
N GLU A 297 9.68 13.58 -8.05
CA GLU A 297 9.91 13.36 -9.50
C GLU A 297 9.50 11.95 -9.90
N LYS A 298 9.50 11.03 -8.93
CA LYS A 298 8.95 9.67 -9.06
C LYS A 298 7.50 9.55 -8.57
N ALA A 299 6.90 10.56 -7.94
CA ALA A 299 5.56 10.42 -7.38
C ALA A 299 4.47 10.29 -8.45
N GLY A 300 4.60 10.96 -9.59
CA GLY A 300 3.78 10.66 -10.78
C GLY A 300 4.04 9.26 -11.31
N ASN A 301 5.30 8.81 -11.27
CA ASN A 301 5.69 7.43 -11.57
C ASN A 301 5.29 6.48 -10.43
N VAL A 302 5.28 6.92 -9.16
CA VAL A 302 4.83 6.14 -8.00
C VAL A 302 3.34 5.88 -8.09
N LEU A 303 2.53 6.90 -8.32
CA LEU A 303 1.10 6.73 -8.53
C LEU A 303 0.83 5.88 -9.78
N GLY A 304 1.51 6.19 -10.88
CA GLY A 304 1.48 5.37 -12.09
C GLY A 304 1.94 3.93 -11.83
N SER A 305 3.04 3.71 -11.11
CA SER A 305 3.55 2.38 -10.80
C SER A 305 2.69 1.65 -9.77
N LEU A 306 2.15 2.31 -8.76
CA LEU A 306 1.22 1.72 -7.79
C LEU A 306 -0.12 1.37 -8.44
N LEU A 307 -0.61 2.19 -9.36
CA LEU A 307 -1.77 1.88 -10.17
C LEU A 307 -1.50 0.73 -11.15
N GLN A 308 -0.26 0.52 -11.54
CA GLN A 308 0.22 -0.54 -12.43
C GLN A 308 0.30 -1.91 -11.77
N PHE A 309 0.52 -1.94 -10.48
CA PHE A 309 0.67 -3.20 -9.73
C PHE A 309 -0.64 -3.89 -9.42
N PHE A 310 -1.70 -3.16 -9.51
CA PHE A 310 -2.99 -3.80 -9.52
C PHE A 310 -3.26 -4.21 -10.96
N ASP A 311 -3.42 -5.46 -11.25
CA ASP A 311 -4.01 -6.00 -12.49
C ASP A 311 -5.39 -5.34 -12.72
N THR A 312 -5.45 -4.01 -12.57
CA THR A 312 -6.66 -3.22 -12.62
C THR A 312 -6.82 -2.62 -14.01
N PRO A 313 -7.77 -3.11 -14.80
CA PRO A 313 -8.23 -2.37 -15.95
C PRO A 313 -8.91 -1.07 -15.48
N GLY A 314 -8.35 0.09 -15.76
CA GLY A 314 -9.11 1.31 -15.74
C GLY A 314 -8.72 2.44 -14.83
N THR A 315 -7.46 2.78 -14.76
CA THR A 315 -7.12 4.09 -14.22
C THR A 315 -6.61 5.01 -15.32
N GLN A 316 -7.52 5.55 -16.14
CA GLN A 316 -7.26 6.90 -16.62
C GLN A 316 -7.51 7.83 -15.45
N VAL A 317 -6.45 8.06 -14.73
CA VAL A 317 -6.29 9.31 -14.02
C VAL A 317 -6.12 10.34 -15.15
N PRO A 318 -7.06 11.25 -15.43
CA PRO A 318 -6.81 12.34 -16.35
C PRO A 318 -5.47 12.98 -15.99
N ALA A 319 -4.75 13.57 -16.95
CA ALA A 319 -3.49 14.27 -16.68
C ALA A 319 -3.60 15.26 -15.49
N ILE A 320 -4.79 15.83 -15.28
CA ILE A 320 -5.19 16.63 -14.12
C ILE A 320 -5.00 15.88 -12.79
N LEU A 321 -5.22 14.55 -12.75
CA LEU A 321 -5.02 13.76 -11.54
C LEU A 321 -3.54 13.36 -11.35
N LEU A 322 -2.75 13.34 -12.41
CA LEU A 322 -1.28 13.19 -12.32
C LEU A 322 -0.60 14.47 -11.80
N GLU A 323 -1.22 15.63 -12.02
CA GLU A 323 -0.82 16.91 -11.43
C GLU A 323 -1.46 17.16 -10.06
N ALA A 324 -2.61 16.54 -9.78
CA ALA A 324 -3.28 16.62 -8.49
C ALA A 324 -2.48 15.85 -7.44
N ARG A 325 -1.85 16.59 -6.55
CA ARG A 325 -1.05 16.03 -5.45
C ARG A 325 -1.89 16.07 -4.20
N SER A 326 -2.57 14.95 -3.89
CA SER A 326 -3.27 14.83 -2.62
C SER A 326 -2.33 15.08 -1.43
N ALA A 327 -2.92 15.44 -0.29
CA ALA A 327 -2.18 15.64 0.96
C ALA A 327 -1.31 14.43 1.31
N GLY A 328 -1.84 13.20 1.14
CA GLY A 328 -1.10 11.97 1.36
C GLY A 328 0.13 11.81 0.46
N ILE A 329 0.04 12.21 -0.81
CA ILE A 329 1.18 12.20 -1.73
C ILE A 329 2.23 13.25 -1.30
N LYS A 330 1.79 14.43 -0.86
CA LYS A 330 2.69 15.49 -0.35
C LYS A 330 3.44 15.02 0.89
N ASP A 331 2.77 14.36 1.83
CA ASP A 331 3.38 13.81 3.04
C ASP A 331 4.42 12.74 2.74
N LEU A 332 4.17 11.87 1.73
CA LEU A 332 5.12 10.84 1.31
C LEU A 332 6.45 11.42 0.82
N ARG A 333 6.47 12.66 0.35
CA ARG A 333 7.69 13.32 -0.11
C ARG A 333 8.77 13.40 0.96
N PHE A 334 8.37 13.69 2.20
CA PHE A 334 9.25 13.90 3.33
C PHE A 334 9.13 12.81 4.40
N GLY A 335 8.16 11.90 4.27
CA GLY A 335 7.87 10.90 5.29
C GLY A 335 7.20 11.50 6.53
N TYR A 336 6.31 12.49 6.32
CA TYR A 336 5.54 13.13 7.38
C TYR A 336 4.61 12.14 8.07
N VAL A 337 4.50 12.25 9.39
CA VAL A 337 3.67 11.33 10.20
C VAL A 337 2.82 12.03 11.25
N VAL A 338 3.08 13.31 11.56
CA VAL A 338 2.34 14.10 12.55
C VAL A 338 1.85 15.42 11.95
N ASP A 339 0.87 16.05 12.61
CA ASP A 339 0.29 17.30 12.14
C ASP A 339 1.31 18.43 12.09
N GLU A 340 2.23 18.46 13.03
CA GLU A 340 3.27 19.45 13.18
C GLU A 340 4.25 19.46 11.99
N ASP A 341 4.26 18.40 11.18
CA ASP A 341 5.08 18.29 9.98
C ASP A 341 4.57 19.20 8.85
N TRP A 342 3.25 19.40 8.75
CA TRP A 342 2.60 20.07 7.61
C TRP A 342 1.70 21.24 7.98
N LYS A 343 1.13 21.30 9.20
CA LYS A 343 0.29 22.43 9.62
C LYS A 343 1.08 23.72 9.59
N ASP A 344 0.42 24.79 9.13
CA ASP A 344 1.00 26.13 9.01
C ASP A 344 2.27 26.20 8.14
N ARG A 345 2.44 25.23 7.23
CA ARG A 345 3.54 25.15 6.27
C ARG A 345 3.05 25.33 4.85
N ASP A 346 3.92 25.81 3.97
CA ASP A 346 3.63 25.81 2.54
C ASP A 346 3.66 24.36 2.00
N PRO A 347 2.52 23.83 1.57
CA PRO A 347 2.43 22.45 1.10
C PRO A 347 3.22 22.18 -0.19
N ASP A 348 3.60 23.24 -0.91
CA ASP A 348 4.34 23.18 -2.18
C ASP A 348 5.81 23.57 -2.03
N ALA A 349 6.27 23.89 -0.81
CA ALA A 349 7.68 24.15 -0.51
C ALA A 349 8.56 22.96 -0.93
N LEU A 350 9.43 23.20 -1.94
CA LEU A 350 10.15 22.11 -2.61
C LEU A 350 11.37 21.60 -1.82
N LEU A 351 11.90 22.36 -0.88
CA LEU A 351 13.23 22.11 -0.29
C LEU A 351 13.23 22.02 1.24
N GLU A 352 12.10 22.24 1.91
CA GLU A 352 12.05 22.24 3.37
C GLU A 352 11.53 20.90 3.90
N ASP A 353 12.44 20.08 4.44
CA ASP A 353 12.08 18.91 5.24
C ASP A 353 11.76 19.36 6.67
N ASN A 354 10.47 19.52 6.95
CA ASN A 354 9.95 19.95 8.27
C ASN A 354 9.58 18.77 9.18
N ARG A 355 10.01 17.56 8.84
CA ARG A 355 9.70 16.36 9.61
C ARG A 355 10.17 16.50 11.06
N ASN A 356 9.25 16.29 11.98
CA ASN A 356 9.51 16.25 13.41
C ASN A 356 10.05 14.87 13.84
N ASP A 357 10.79 14.85 14.94
CA ASP A 357 11.16 13.58 15.58
C ASP A 357 9.93 13.02 16.32
N VAL A 358 9.58 11.79 16.00
CA VAL A 358 8.43 11.11 16.59
C VAL A 358 8.94 9.91 17.38
N PRO A 359 8.98 10.04 18.73
CA PRO A 359 9.47 8.96 19.58
C PRO A 359 8.68 7.68 19.42
N PHE A 360 9.36 6.55 19.41
CA PHE A 360 8.76 5.23 19.42
C PHE A 360 8.09 4.94 20.77
N VAL A 361 7.15 4.03 20.77
CA VAL A 361 6.55 3.51 22.01
C VAL A 361 7.52 2.51 22.63
N ASP A 362 7.94 2.73 23.86
CA ASP A 362 9.05 2.02 24.51
C ASP A 362 8.89 0.48 24.56
N SER A 363 7.67 -0.01 24.65
CA SER A 363 7.35 -1.45 24.72
C SER A 363 7.21 -2.13 23.36
N VAL A 364 7.41 -1.39 22.23
CA VAL A 364 7.12 -1.85 20.87
C VAL A 364 8.40 -2.07 20.11
N LEU A 365 8.56 -3.23 19.49
CA LEU A 365 9.64 -3.51 18.57
C LEU A 365 9.31 -2.90 17.18
N TYR A 366 10.02 -1.86 16.79
CA TYR A 366 9.89 -1.23 15.47
C TYR A 366 10.86 -1.86 14.50
N CYS A 367 10.31 -2.41 13.42
CA CYS A 367 11.03 -3.16 12.41
C CYS A 367 10.92 -2.48 11.04
N PHE A 368 12.00 -2.45 10.26
CA PHE A 368 11.88 -2.14 8.83
C PHE A 368 12.20 -3.38 7.98
N ILE A 369 11.54 -3.51 6.83
CA ILE A 369 11.91 -4.45 5.78
C ILE A 369 11.97 -3.66 4.48
N ALA A 370 13.15 -3.60 3.88
CA ALA A 370 13.38 -2.89 2.63
C ALA A 370 13.59 -3.86 1.47
N GLY A 371 13.20 -3.47 0.26
CA GLY A 371 13.47 -4.23 -0.96
C GLY A 371 14.58 -3.65 -1.79
N THR A 372 15.23 -4.48 -2.61
CA THR A 372 16.12 -4.05 -3.69
C THR A 372 15.90 -4.89 -4.93
N LEU A 373 15.91 -4.24 -6.12
CA LEU A 373 15.76 -4.96 -7.40
C LEU A 373 16.88 -5.94 -7.70
N THR A 374 18.07 -5.66 -7.20
CA THR A 374 19.23 -6.54 -7.39
C THR A 374 19.34 -7.50 -6.21
N ALA A 375 19.75 -8.74 -6.49
CA ALA A 375 19.96 -9.74 -5.45
C ALA A 375 21.03 -9.32 -4.44
N ASP A 376 22.04 -8.56 -4.89
CA ASP A 376 23.07 -7.99 -4.01
C ASP A 376 22.71 -6.57 -3.58
N SER A 377 22.25 -6.44 -2.33
CA SER A 377 21.87 -5.17 -1.72
C SER A 377 23.05 -4.22 -1.42
N SER A 378 24.29 -4.70 -1.47
CA SER A 378 25.49 -3.92 -1.14
C SER A 378 25.93 -2.99 -2.27
N THR A 379 25.47 -3.23 -3.50
CA THR A 379 25.87 -2.48 -4.68
C THR A 379 25.42 -1.02 -4.66
N ALA A 380 26.18 -0.13 -5.32
CA ALA A 380 25.78 1.26 -5.48
C ALA A 380 24.43 1.38 -6.21
N THR A 381 24.16 0.50 -7.17
CA THR A 381 22.90 0.41 -7.91
C THR A 381 21.72 0.13 -6.99
N SER A 382 21.86 -0.85 -6.07
CA SER A 382 20.82 -1.18 -5.08
C SER A 382 20.50 -0.01 -4.16
N LYS A 383 21.53 0.71 -3.72
CA LYS A 383 21.37 1.88 -2.84
C LYS A 383 20.62 3.04 -3.50
N VAL A 384 20.82 3.22 -4.81
CA VAL A 384 20.21 4.30 -5.59
C VAL A 384 18.81 3.94 -6.08
N LEU A 385 18.60 2.71 -6.58
CA LEU A 385 17.33 2.26 -7.14
C LEU A 385 16.35 1.78 -6.05
N GLY A 386 16.87 1.18 -4.94
CA GLY A 386 16.02 0.56 -3.93
C GLY A 386 15.11 -0.52 -4.54
N ASP A 387 13.85 -0.50 -4.17
CA ASP A 387 12.79 -1.37 -4.71
C ASP A 387 12.05 -0.74 -5.92
N VAL A 388 12.63 0.25 -6.59
CA VAL A 388 12.11 1.13 -7.65
C VAL A 388 11.43 2.39 -7.11
N LEU A 389 10.62 2.30 -6.06
CA LEU A 389 9.82 3.42 -5.55
C LEU A 389 10.47 4.10 -4.35
N VAL A 390 11.05 3.31 -3.45
CA VAL A 390 11.66 3.80 -2.22
C VAL A 390 13.16 3.49 -2.23
N ARG A 391 13.97 4.52 -2.05
CA ARG A 391 15.43 4.35 -1.93
C ARG A 391 15.78 3.64 -0.62
N LEU A 392 16.81 2.81 -0.64
CA LEU A 392 17.23 2.02 0.50
C LEU A 392 17.48 2.86 1.78
N PRO A 393 18.18 4.02 1.74
CA PRO A 393 18.32 4.86 2.93
C PRO A 393 16.99 5.32 3.52
N SER A 394 16.00 5.65 2.67
CA SER A 394 14.68 6.05 3.13
C SER A 394 13.94 4.88 3.78
N ALA A 395 13.91 3.71 3.14
CA ALA A 395 13.25 2.53 3.69
C ALA A 395 13.85 2.10 5.03
N THR A 396 15.17 2.22 5.19
CA THR A 396 15.91 1.82 6.40
C THR A 396 15.94 2.91 7.48
N GLY A 397 15.44 4.11 7.21
CA GLY A 397 15.51 5.25 8.13
C GLY A 397 16.91 5.85 8.34
N LYS A 398 17.89 5.51 7.48
CA LYS A 398 19.27 5.98 7.60
C LYS A 398 19.47 7.31 6.87
N ALA A 399 19.44 8.41 7.62
CA ALA A 399 19.73 9.75 7.09
C ALA A 399 21.24 10.06 7.16
N PRO A 400 21.77 10.94 6.26
CA PRO A 400 23.13 11.46 6.38
C PRO A 400 23.34 12.24 7.70
N ASP A 401 22.34 13.01 8.12
CA ASP A 401 22.32 13.68 9.42
C ASP A 401 21.84 12.70 10.50
N PRO A 402 22.67 12.41 11.51
CA PRO A 402 22.30 11.52 12.62
C PRO A 402 21.05 11.97 13.38
N ALA A 403 20.79 13.26 13.49
CA ALA A 403 19.61 13.81 14.15
C ALA A 403 18.30 13.53 13.39
N ARG A 404 18.40 13.14 12.11
CA ARG A 404 17.27 12.85 11.24
C ARG A 404 17.06 11.35 11.03
N GLN A 405 17.88 10.51 11.65
CA GLN A 405 17.75 9.07 11.56
C GLN A 405 16.55 8.56 12.34
N ILE A 406 15.92 7.50 11.81
CA ILE A 406 14.84 6.81 12.50
C ILE A 406 15.43 5.58 13.19
N PRO A 407 15.34 5.51 14.53
CA PRO A 407 16.06 4.51 15.32
C PRO A 407 15.31 3.16 15.36
N PHE A 408 15.07 2.54 14.18
CA PHE A 408 14.51 1.20 14.14
C PHE A 408 15.34 0.22 14.96
N HIS A 409 14.66 -0.64 15.71
CA HIS A 409 15.30 -1.62 16.58
C HIS A 409 15.98 -2.72 15.75
N VAL A 410 15.30 -3.18 14.69
CA VAL A 410 15.77 -4.23 13.79
C VAL A 410 15.33 -3.95 12.36
N GLY A 411 16.02 -4.56 11.41
CA GLY A 411 15.63 -4.45 10.01
C GLY A 411 16.32 -5.46 9.12
N SER A 412 15.71 -5.68 7.96
CA SER A 412 16.21 -6.57 6.91
C SER A 412 16.08 -5.93 5.54
N VAL A 413 16.91 -6.40 4.61
CA VAL A 413 16.85 -6.00 3.19
C VAL A 413 16.67 -7.25 2.36
N VAL A 414 15.57 -7.34 1.64
CA VAL A 414 15.23 -8.44 0.73
C VAL A 414 15.67 -8.06 -0.67
N GLY A 415 16.59 -8.85 -1.23
CA GLY A 415 17.13 -8.63 -2.58
C GLY A 415 16.29 -9.30 -3.66
N GLY A 416 16.34 -8.75 -4.89
CA GLY A 416 15.66 -9.33 -6.05
C GLY A 416 14.14 -9.17 -6.04
N THR A 417 13.61 -8.23 -5.27
CA THR A 417 12.17 -7.98 -5.15
C THR A 417 11.83 -6.53 -5.47
N ASN A 418 10.68 -6.29 -6.05
CA ASN A 418 10.14 -4.97 -6.28
C ASN A 418 9.24 -4.51 -5.13
N HIS A 419 8.89 -3.21 -5.13
CA HIS A 419 8.13 -2.58 -4.05
C HIS A 419 6.83 -3.31 -3.67
N VAL A 420 6.11 -3.82 -4.65
CA VAL A 420 4.78 -4.41 -4.42
C VAL A 420 4.85 -5.87 -4.01
N GLU A 421 5.79 -6.61 -4.58
CA GLU A 421 6.05 -7.99 -4.16
C GLU A 421 6.38 -8.09 -2.67
N LEU A 422 6.97 -7.03 -2.08
CA LEU A 422 7.23 -6.97 -0.64
C LEU A 422 5.98 -7.24 0.22
N ALA A 423 4.79 -6.89 -0.27
CA ALA A 423 3.54 -7.08 0.48
C ALA A 423 3.15 -8.56 0.66
N ASN A 424 3.72 -9.48 -0.15
CA ASN A 424 3.42 -10.91 -0.03
C ASN A 424 4.65 -11.82 -0.30
N HIS A 425 5.86 -11.28 -0.28
CA HIS A 425 7.09 -12.04 -0.58
C HIS A 425 7.43 -13.03 0.55
N PRO A 426 7.76 -14.30 0.24
CA PRO A 426 8.08 -15.32 1.26
C PRO A 426 9.20 -14.93 2.22
N ASP A 427 10.27 -14.28 1.73
CA ASP A 427 11.38 -13.85 2.57
C ASP A 427 10.98 -12.73 3.53
N VAL A 428 10.06 -11.84 3.12
CA VAL A 428 9.48 -10.82 4.00
C VAL A 428 8.67 -11.50 5.11
N TYR A 429 7.86 -12.51 4.76
CA TYR A 429 7.13 -13.30 5.76
C TYR A 429 8.08 -14.00 6.75
N ALA A 430 9.18 -14.57 6.25
CA ALA A 430 10.16 -15.24 7.09
C ALA A 430 10.74 -14.29 8.16
N GLU A 431 11.05 -13.03 7.79
CA GLU A 431 11.53 -12.01 8.71
C GLU A 431 10.45 -11.59 9.73
N ILE A 432 9.21 -11.37 9.27
CA ILE A 432 8.09 -11.06 10.18
C ILE A 432 7.92 -12.18 11.21
N ARG A 433 7.88 -13.43 10.73
CA ARG A 433 7.71 -14.61 11.60
C ARG A 433 8.87 -14.76 12.58
N ARG A 434 10.11 -14.56 12.11
CA ARG A 434 11.31 -14.64 12.94
C ARG A 434 11.24 -13.68 14.11
N TRP A 435 10.97 -12.40 13.88
CA TRP A 435 10.93 -11.40 14.94
C TRP A 435 9.70 -11.50 15.85
N LEU A 436 8.64 -12.19 15.43
CA LEU A 436 7.50 -12.50 16.29
C LEU A 436 7.75 -13.68 17.24
N VAL A 437 8.71 -14.56 16.92
CA VAL A 437 9.04 -15.75 17.70
C VAL A 437 10.26 -15.51 18.60
N GLU A 438 11.26 -14.78 18.11
CA GLU A 438 12.46 -14.43 18.88
C GLU A 438 12.10 -13.41 19.98
N ARG A 439 12.79 -13.47 21.12
CA ARG A 439 12.59 -12.45 22.16
C ARG A 439 13.12 -11.10 21.69
N PRO A 440 12.42 -9.98 21.97
CA PRO A 440 12.88 -8.65 21.55
C PRO A 440 14.33 -8.36 21.98
N GLU A 441 14.73 -8.74 23.18
CA GLU A 441 16.09 -8.58 23.73
C GLU A 441 17.13 -9.37 22.93
N ASP A 442 16.82 -10.60 22.52
CA ASP A 442 17.71 -11.44 21.74
C ASP A 442 17.87 -10.88 20.31
N VAL A 443 16.77 -10.36 19.74
CA VAL A 443 16.75 -9.75 18.41
C VAL A 443 17.58 -8.46 18.37
N VAL A 444 17.41 -7.57 19.34
CA VAL A 444 18.16 -6.31 19.44
C VAL A 444 19.66 -6.60 19.72
N CYS A 445 19.97 -7.57 20.60
CA CYS A 445 21.33 -7.98 20.88
C CYS A 445 22.03 -8.58 19.64
N ALA A 446 21.33 -9.40 18.85
CA ALA A 446 21.86 -9.96 17.60
C ALA A 446 22.13 -8.88 16.55
N ALA A 447 21.22 -7.92 16.39
CA ALA A 447 21.38 -6.78 15.48
C ALA A 447 22.58 -5.90 15.87
N SER A 448 22.76 -5.62 17.16
CA SER A 448 23.90 -4.86 17.68
C SER A 448 25.23 -5.59 17.45
N ARG A 449 25.28 -6.92 17.62
CA ARG A 449 26.48 -7.73 17.33
C ARG A 449 26.81 -7.75 15.84
N ALA A 450 25.82 -7.87 14.96
CA ALA A 450 26.02 -7.83 13.51
C ALA A 450 26.57 -6.47 13.04
N ALA A 451 26.09 -5.37 13.61
CA ALA A 451 26.59 -4.02 13.33
C ALA A 451 28.06 -3.86 13.80
N ALA A 452 28.43 -4.41 14.95
CA ALA A 452 29.80 -4.36 15.48
C ALA A 452 30.79 -5.19 14.65
N VAL A 453 30.36 -6.31 14.08
CA VAL A 453 31.20 -7.18 13.22
C VAL A 453 31.43 -6.55 11.85
N GLY A 454 30.47 -5.78 11.34
CA GLY A 454 30.58 -5.04 10.05
C GLY A 454 31.63 -3.92 10.08
N THR A 455 32.01 -3.40 11.25
CA THR A 455 32.98 -2.30 11.42
C THR A 455 34.44 -2.78 11.58
N THR A 456 34.72 -4.08 11.67
CA THR A 456 36.06 -4.62 11.96
C THR A 456 36.76 -5.28 10.77
N ARG A 457 36.30 -5.07 9.52
CA ARG A 457 37.05 -5.50 8.32
C ARG A 457 37.63 -4.30 7.55
N GLU A 458 38.49 -3.53 8.19
CA GLU A 458 39.58 -2.87 7.47
C GLU A 458 40.78 -3.84 7.39
N ALA A 459 41.10 -4.26 6.17
CA ALA A 459 42.29 -5.04 5.91
C ALA A 459 43.54 -4.19 6.16
N PRO A 460 44.63 -4.74 6.74
CA PRO A 460 45.86 -4.00 6.89
C PRO A 460 46.46 -3.71 5.52
N VAL A 461 46.73 -2.45 5.26
CA VAL A 461 47.60 -2.01 4.18
C VAL A 461 48.99 -2.49 4.50
N THR A 462 49.50 -3.50 3.78
CA THR A 462 50.91 -3.86 3.79
C THR A 462 51.65 -2.89 2.90
N SER A 463 52.63 -2.26 3.51
CA SER A 463 53.68 -1.42 2.92
C SER A 463 54.44 -2.07 1.76
#